data_29042fdd7aa64c253cbb73a8fad9c41e
#
_entry.id   29042fdd7aa64c253cbb73a8fad9c41e
#
_cell.length_a   1.000
_cell.length_b   1.000
_cell.length_c   1.000
_cell.angle_alpha   90.00
_cell.angle_beta   90.00
_cell.angle_gamma   90.00
#
_symmetry.space_group_name_H-M   'P 1'
#
loop_
_entity.id
_entity.type
_entity.pdbx_description
1 polymer ?
#
loop_
_entity_poly.entity_id
_entity_poly.type
_entity_poly.pdbx_seq_one_letter_code
_entity_poly.pdbx_strand_id
1 'polypeptide(L)' 'MRKHDITIYSSLSCPPCHAVKDFLDEKGVDYTVYDVSQDKEKAREMMQKSGGMAVPTLDIDGEIIVGFQKDQIKRLLNLD' A
#
# COMPACT_ATOMS: atom_id res chain seq x y z
N MET A 1 -18.07 12.49 5.35
CA MET A 1 -16.84 12.27 4.60
C MET A 1 -16.15 10.99 5.04
N ARG A 2 -15.87 10.12 4.10
CA ARG A 2 -15.30 8.82 4.43
C ARG A 2 -13.80 8.80 4.29
N LYS A 3 -13.11 8.35 5.32
CA LYS A 3 -11.68 8.21 5.30
C LYS A 3 -11.33 6.74 5.23
N HIS A 4 -10.56 6.36 4.23
CA HIS A 4 -10.07 5.00 4.12
C HIS A 4 -8.79 4.85 4.94
N ASP A 5 -8.64 3.69 5.54
CA ASP A 5 -7.44 3.37 6.32
C ASP A 5 -6.47 2.63 5.39
N ILE A 6 -5.50 3.36 4.86
CA ILE A 6 -4.58 2.84 3.87
C ILE A 6 -3.17 2.81 4.42
N THR A 7 -2.55 1.64 4.37
CA THR A 7 -1.15 1.46 4.75
C THR A 7 -0.39 0.89 3.56
N ILE A 8 0.75 1.49 3.25
CA ILE A 8 1.61 1.04 2.16
C ILE A 8 2.93 0.56 2.76
N TYR A 9 3.25 -0.71 2.52
CA TYR A 9 4.55 -1.25 2.90
C TYR A 9 5.43 -1.19 1.66
N SER A 10 6.51 -0.40 1.74
CA SER A 10 7.36 -0.13 0.59
C SER A 10 8.84 -0.28 0.94
N SER A 11 9.71 -0.04 -0.04
CA SER A 11 11.14 0.05 0.19
C SER A 11 11.70 1.23 -0.60
N LEU A 12 12.94 1.63 -0.29
CA LEU A 12 13.56 2.81 -0.89
C LEU A 12 13.75 2.65 -2.41
N SER A 13 14.03 1.44 -2.86
CA SER A 13 14.33 1.17 -4.27
C SER A 13 13.20 0.39 -4.93
N CYS A 14 12.02 0.95 -4.92
CA CYS A 14 10.84 0.26 -5.43
C CYS A 14 10.05 1.15 -6.37
N PRO A 15 10.27 1.05 -7.69
CA PRO A 15 9.51 1.87 -8.65
C PRO A 15 8.00 1.69 -8.55
N PRO A 16 7.45 0.46 -8.42
CA PRO A 16 6.00 0.30 -8.24
C PRO A 16 5.48 0.99 -6.98
N CYS A 17 6.29 1.06 -5.93
CA CYS A 17 5.89 1.75 -4.71
C CYS A 17 5.68 3.23 -4.97
N HIS A 18 6.55 3.84 -5.76
CA HIS A 18 6.41 5.25 -6.15
C HIS A 18 5.14 5.45 -6.98
N ALA A 19 4.86 4.53 -7.89
CA ALA A 19 3.68 4.61 -8.73
C ALA A 19 2.40 4.57 -7.89
N VAL A 20 2.35 3.73 -6.86
CA VAL A 20 1.21 3.65 -5.95
C VAL A 20 1.03 4.98 -5.22
N LYS A 21 2.12 5.53 -4.69
CA LYS A 21 2.04 6.80 -3.94
C LYS A 21 1.57 7.93 -4.86
N ASP A 22 2.12 8.02 -6.05
CA ASP A 22 1.72 9.04 -7.01
C ASP A 22 0.25 8.92 -7.38
N PHE A 23 -0.21 7.69 -7.57
CA PHE A 23 -1.60 7.43 -7.89
C PHE A 23 -2.54 7.91 -6.78
N LEU A 24 -2.21 7.57 -5.52
CA LEU A 24 -3.04 7.97 -4.39
C LEU A 24 -2.99 9.47 -4.14
N ASP A 25 -1.81 10.08 -4.32
CA ASP A 25 -1.67 11.53 -4.22
C ASP A 25 -2.54 12.25 -5.25
N GLU A 26 -2.55 11.75 -6.47
CA GLU A 26 -3.36 12.31 -7.54
C GLU A 26 -4.85 12.24 -7.24
N LYS A 27 -5.26 11.17 -6.55
CA LYS A 27 -6.67 10.99 -6.18
C LYS A 27 -7.04 11.69 -4.88
N GLY A 28 -6.07 12.33 -4.22
CA GLY A 28 -6.33 13.06 -2.99
C GLY A 28 -6.65 12.16 -1.81
N VAL A 29 -6.11 10.95 -1.80
CA VAL A 29 -6.37 9.97 -0.76
C VAL A 29 -5.22 9.94 0.23
N ASP A 30 -5.54 9.99 1.53
CA ASP A 30 -4.53 9.91 2.59
C ASP A 30 -4.08 8.47 2.79
N TYR A 31 -2.81 8.30 3.12
CA TYR A 31 -2.24 6.99 3.37
C TYR A 31 -1.04 7.09 4.29
N THR A 32 -0.64 5.96 4.87
CA THR A 32 0.54 5.85 5.70
C THR A 32 1.54 4.95 4.99
N VAL A 33 2.81 5.35 4.96
CA VAL A 33 3.87 4.58 4.30
C VAL A 33 4.87 4.10 5.35
N TYR A 34 5.18 2.82 5.29
CA TYR A 34 6.25 2.23 6.12
C TYR A 34 7.33 1.68 5.20
N ASP A 35 8.58 1.99 5.52
CA ASP A 35 9.73 1.47 4.79
C ASP A 35 10.20 0.18 5.45
N VAL A 36 9.83 -0.95 4.86
CA VAL A 36 10.13 -2.26 5.44
C VAL A 36 11.62 -2.61 5.31
N SER A 37 12.36 -1.87 4.48
CA SER A 37 13.81 -2.07 4.40
C SER A 37 14.53 -1.49 5.62
N GLN A 38 13.87 -0.58 6.35
CA GLN A 38 14.42 0.06 7.54
C GLN A 38 13.72 -0.38 8.81
N ASP A 39 12.50 -0.89 8.72
CA ASP A 39 11.68 -1.22 9.88
C ASP A 39 11.36 -2.71 9.87
N LYS A 40 12.06 -3.45 10.71
CA LYS A 40 11.92 -4.91 10.77
C LYS A 40 10.56 -5.34 11.30
N GLU A 41 9.99 -4.57 12.21
CA GLU A 41 8.66 -4.88 12.75
C GLU A 41 7.59 -4.78 11.67
N LYS A 42 7.69 -3.74 10.85
CA LYS A 42 6.74 -3.54 9.76
C LYS A 42 6.95 -4.57 8.65
N ALA A 43 8.19 -4.99 8.42
CA ALA A 43 8.46 -6.07 7.47
C ALA A 43 7.79 -7.37 7.91
N ARG A 44 7.87 -7.67 9.20
CA ARG A 44 7.22 -8.86 9.76
C ARG A 44 5.70 -8.76 9.67
N GLU A 45 5.16 -7.58 9.97
CA GLU A 45 3.73 -7.31 9.87
C GLU A 45 3.23 -7.52 8.43
N MET A 46 3.98 -7.00 7.47
CA MET A 46 3.67 -7.20 6.06
C MET A 46 3.64 -8.68 5.68
N MET A 47 4.65 -9.42 6.14
CA MET A 47 4.74 -10.85 5.86
C MET A 47 3.54 -11.60 6.45
N GLN A 48 3.13 -11.25 7.66
CA GLN A 48 1.98 -11.88 8.29
C GLN A 48 0.69 -11.60 7.54
N LYS A 49 0.55 -10.39 7.02
CA LYS A 49 -0.66 -9.98 6.29
C LYS A 49 -0.73 -10.54 4.88
N SER A 50 0.40 -10.53 4.16
CA SER A 50 0.40 -10.89 2.74
C SER A 50 0.96 -12.27 2.45
N GLY A 51 1.64 -12.86 3.43
CA GLY A 51 2.29 -14.15 3.24
C GLY A 51 3.61 -14.07 2.50
N GLY A 52 4.17 -12.87 2.31
CA GLY A 52 5.43 -12.71 1.60
C GLY A 52 6.08 -11.38 1.85
N MET A 53 7.20 -11.16 1.16
CA MET A 53 8.02 -9.96 1.32
C MET A 53 7.96 -9.05 0.09
N ALA A 54 7.00 -9.26 -0.79
CA ALA A 54 6.89 -8.44 -2.00
C ALA A 54 6.44 -7.02 -1.65
N VAL A 55 7.04 -6.04 -2.30
CA VAL A 55 6.65 -4.65 -2.16
C VAL A 55 6.25 -4.11 -3.52
N PRO A 56 5.30 -3.17 -3.58
CA PRO A 56 4.51 -2.66 -2.46
C PRO A 56 3.43 -3.66 -2.03
N THR A 57 3.13 -3.67 -0.74
CA THR A 57 1.97 -4.36 -0.21
C THR A 57 1.08 -3.30 0.41
N LEU A 58 -0.19 -3.32 0.06
CA LEU A 58 -1.14 -2.34 0.55
C LEU A 58 -2.17 -3.01 1.45
N ASP A 59 -2.52 -2.32 2.51
CA ASP A 59 -3.62 -2.70 3.39
C ASP A 59 -4.65 -1.58 3.29
N ILE A 60 -5.76 -1.86 2.62
CA ILE A 60 -6.82 -0.89 2.42
C ILE A 60 -8.05 -1.38 3.16
N ASP A 61 -8.34 -0.75 4.30
CA ASP A 61 -9.48 -1.11 5.16
C ASP A 61 -9.51 -2.60 5.50
N GLY A 62 -8.34 -3.22 5.63
CA GLY A 62 -8.22 -4.63 5.94
C GLY A 62 -8.04 -5.54 4.74
N GLU A 63 -8.18 -5.02 3.54
CA GLU A 63 -7.97 -5.79 2.31
C GLU A 63 -6.51 -5.68 1.89
N ILE A 64 -5.87 -6.82 1.67
CA ILE A 64 -4.44 -6.86 1.33
C ILE A 64 -4.28 -6.99 -0.18
N ILE A 65 -3.49 -6.07 -0.75
CA ILE A 65 -3.16 -6.07 -2.18
C ILE A 65 -1.65 -6.12 -2.30
N VAL A 66 -1.15 -7.10 -3.04
CA VAL A 66 0.29 -7.23 -3.28
C VAL A 66 0.59 -6.68 -4.68
N GLY A 67 1.52 -5.74 -4.74
CA GLY A 67 1.88 -5.08 -5.98
C GLY A 67 0.96 -3.91 -6.32
N PHE A 68 1.28 -3.20 -7.39
CA PHE A 68 0.46 -2.08 -7.83
C PHE A 68 -0.65 -2.58 -8.75
N GLN A 69 -1.79 -2.85 -8.16
CA GLN A 69 -2.97 -3.32 -8.89
C GLN A 69 -4.01 -2.20 -8.93
N LYS A 70 -3.82 -1.31 -9.88
CA LYS A 70 -4.58 -0.07 -10.01
C LYS A 70 -6.09 -0.29 -10.00
N ASP A 71 -6.56 -1.26 -10.78
CA ASP A 71 -7.99 -1.53 -10.89
C ASP A 71 -8.57 -1.99 -9.57
N GLN A 72 -7.84 -2.83 -8.85
CA GLN A 72 -8.29 -3.33 -7.56
C GLN A 72 -8.32 -2.21 -6.52
N ILE A 73 -7.31 -1.35 -6.54
CA ILE A 73 -7.25 -0.21 -5.64
C ILE A 73 -8.43 0.73 -5.88
N LYS A 74 -8.70 1.01 -7.15
CA LYS A 74 -9.83 1.88 -7.52
C LYS A 74 -11.15 1.31 -7.03
N ARG A 75 -11.31 -0.01 -7.15
CA ARG A 75 -12.53 -0.67 -6.71
C ARG A 75 -12.71 -0.58 -5.21
N LEU A 76 -11.65 -0.85 -4.45
CA LEU A 76 -11.71 -0.81 -2.99
C LEU A 76 -11.94 0.60 -2.45
N LEU A 77 -11.40 1.60 -3.13
CA LEU A 77 -11.56 3.00 -2.72
C LEU A 77 -12.77 3.66 -3.35
N ASN A 78 -13.48 2.93 -4.20
CA ASN A 78 -14.65 3.44 -4.90
C ASN A 78 -14.31 4.65 -5.77
N LEU A 79 -13.17 4.58 -6.45
CA LEU A 79 -12.72 5.61 -7.38
C LEU A 79 -13.13 5.27 -8.80
N ASP A 80 -13.35 6.30 -9.58
CA ASP A 80 -13.70 6.12 -11.00
C ASP A 80 -12.50 6.06 -11.90
#